data_5548e27c4a31a77771fcebb222b0b62b
#
_entry.id   5548e27c4a31a77771fcebb222b0b62b
#
_cell.length_a   1.000
_cell.length_b   1.000
_cell.length_c   1.000
_cell.angle_alpha   90.00
_cell.angle_beta   90.00
_cell.angle_gamma   90.00
#
_symmetry.space_group_name_H-M   'P 1'
#
loop_
_entity.id
_entity.type
_entity.pdbx_description
1 polymer ?
#
loop_
_entity_poly.entity_id
_entity_poly.type
_entity_poly.pdbx_seq_one_letter_code
_entity_poly.pdbx_strand_id
1 'polypeptide(L)'
;MKKFFGMLTVLFTLATLGACGSSNTTAQGQEKDQLAAIKKSGVLKVATSADYAPFEFHTMVDGKDKIVGSDIDLAKAIAKELGVKAEVSDMNFNTVLASLKEGKADLAISAISATDERKQQFDFTDNYYNPPQVVIINKKNKEIYRNANDLKDKNVGAQKGSIQEELVKTQLKGAKLVTIDKVPNMIVEVNQGSLAATVVEKTIAESYIAQNPDLMIADISLEPAPDEAFAIALPKESSQLQKELNQIIKKLNDEGKFEEFIQQNNELAEKTAAE
;
A
#
# COMPACT_ATOMS: atom_id res chain seq x y z
N MET A 1 30.66 50.63 62.70
CA MET A 1 31.41 51.89 62.47
C MET A 1 31.59 52.09 60.97
N LYS A 2 31.17 53.33 60.52
CA LYS A 2 31.46 53.99 59.23
C LYS A 2 30.98 53.28 57.96
N LYS A 3 29.80 53.64 57.33
CA LYS A 3 29.42 54.87 56.59
C LYS A 3 30.41 55.26 55.48
N PHE A 4 29.96 55.24 54.19
CA PHE A 4 30.05 56.27 53.15
C PHE A 4 29.44 55.66 51.89
N PHE A 5 28.31 56.07 51.34
CA PHE A 5 27.78 57.27 50.70
C PHE A 5 28.60 57.68 49.45
N GLY A 6 27.95 57.73 48.31
CA GLY A 6 28.35 58.37 47.07
C GLY A 6 27.56 57.79 45.90
N MET A 7 26.40 58.27 45.62
CA MET A 7 25.95 59.40 44.78
C MET A 7 26.24 59.20 43.28
N LEU A 8 25.21 58.82 42.57
CA LEU A 8 24.47 59.56 41.53
C LEU A 8 25.28 60.03 40.30
N THR A 9 25.03 59.48 39.13
CA THR A 9 24.93 60.29 37.89
C THR A 9 23.98 59.62 36.92
N VAL A 10 22.87 60.32 36.68
CA VAL A 10 21.86 60.06 35.63
C VAL A 10 22.46 60.60 34.33
N LEU A 11 22.46 59.76 33.28
CA LEU A 11 22.57 60.28 31.92
C LEU A 11 21.43 59.75 31.08
N PHE A 12 20.54 60.65 30.76
CA PHE A 12 19.41 60.55 29.86
C PHE A 12 19.95 60.66 28.43
N THR A 13 19.74 59.69 27.58
CA THR A 13 19.82 59.88 26.13
C THR A 13 18.59 59.32 25.46
N LEU A 14 17.97 60.24 24.74
CA LEU A 14 16.74 60.11 23.95
C LEU A 14 16.82 59.11 22.79
N ALA A 15 15.75 58.36 22.69
CA ALA A 15 14.94 58.07 21.50
C ALA A 15 15.60 57.92 20.15
N THR A 16 15.44 56.74 19.56
CA THR A 16 15.03 56.61 18.16
C THR A 16 13.98 55.53 18.07
N LEU A 17 12.75 55.90 17.75
CA LEU A 17 11.68 55.03 17.30
C LEU A 17 12.08 54.49 15.93
N GLY A 18 12.57 53.25 15.90
CA GLY A 18 12.64 52.42 14.71
C GLY A 18 11.34 51.62 14.58
N ALA A 19 10.47 52.03 13.68
CA ALA A 19 9.30 51.24 13.28
C ALA A 19 9.78 49.94 12.65
N CYS A 20 9.83 48.85 13.43
CA CYS A 20 9.91 47.50 12.88
C CYS A 20 8.50 47.11 12.44
N GLY A 21 8.30 47.14 11.12
CA GLY A 21 7.15 46.55 10.49
C GLY A 21 6.99 45.12 10.96
N SER A 22 5.84 44.81 11.56
CA SER A 22 5.39 43.45 11.78
C SER A 22 5.20 42.79 10.43
N SER A 23 6.24 42.14 9.94
CA SER A 23 6.04 41.04 8.98
C SER A 23 5.30 39.95 9.72
N ASN A 24 3.98 39.89 9.54
CA ASN A 24 3.20 38.69 9.76
C ASN A 24 3.78 37.61 8.84
N THR A 25 4.82 36.96 9.28
CA THR A 25 5.17 35.63 8.76
C THR A 25 4.13 34.70 9.33
N THR A 26 3.00 34.54 8.62
CA THR A 26 2.17 33.38 8.74
C THR A 26 3.14 32.23 8.64
N ALA A 27 3.25 31.44 9.71
CA ALA A 27 3.87 30.14 9.70
C ALA A 27 3.02 29.26 8.77
N GLN A 28 3.21 29.40 7.45
CA GLN A 28 2.92 28.36 6.50
C GLN A 28 3.83 27.21 6.92
N GLY A 29 3.22 26.14 7.43
CA GLY A 29 3.93 24.88 7.68
C GLY A 29 4.75 24.60 6.42
N GLN A 30 6.07 24.56 6.57
CA GLN A 30 6.93 24.17 5.46
C GLN A 30 6.53 22.75 5.10
N GLU A 31 5.82 22.60 3.99
CA GLU A 31 5.59 21.33 3.34
C GLU A 31 6.96 20.65 3.26
N LYS A 32 7.10 19.50 3.91
CA LYS A 32 8.37 18.77 3.90
C LYS A 32 8.62 18.38 2.44
N ASP A 33 9.65 18.93 1.84
CA ASP A 33 10.04 18.55 0.47
C ASP A 33 10.63 17.13 0.48
N GLN A 34 9.72 16.17 0.54
CA GLN A 34 10.04 14.74 0.57
C GLN A 34 10.74 14.32 -0.73
N LEU A 35 10.34 14.89 -1.87
CA LEU A 35 10.95 14.62 -3.16
C LEU A 35 12.44 15.05 -3.15
N ALA A 36 12.75 16.24 -2.65
CA ALA A 36 14.14 16.69 -2.52
C ALA A 36 14.92 15.83 -1.52
N ALA A 37 14.30 15.39 -0.42
CA ALA A 37 14.93 14.50 0.54
C ALA A 37 15.28 13.14 -0.07
N ILE A 38 14.38 12.51 -0.83
CA ILE A 38 14.60 11.25 -1.56
C ILE A 38 15.73 11.43 -2.58
N LYS A 39 15.67 12.47 -3.43
CA LYS A 39 16.72 12.76 -4.42
C LYS A 39 18.08 13.00 -3.77
N LYS A 40 18.13 13.67 -2.63
CA LYS A 40 19.36 13.92 -1.86
C LYS A 40 19.93 12.65 -1.22
N SER A 41 19.09 11.77 -0.70
CA SER A 41 19.53 10.51 -0.10
C SER A 41 20.04 9.51 -1.13
N GLY A 42 19.57 9.63 -2.39
CA GLY A 42 19.83 8.67 -3.47
C GLY A 42 19.08 7.36 -3.34
N VAL A 43 18.11 7.27 -2.41
CA VAL A 43 17.34 6.05 -2.11
C VAL A 43 15.86 6.38 -1.97
N LEU A 44 15.02 5.56 -2.60
CA LEU A 44 13.57 5.52 -2.43
C LEU A 44 13.24 4.28 -1.59
N LYS A 45 12.77 4.49 -0.37
CA LYS A 45 12.36 3.41 0.54
C LYS A 45 10.90 3.06 0.30
N VAL A 46 10.64 1.80 -0.03
CA VAL A 46 9.30 1.30 -0.36
C VAL A 46 8.91 0.20 0.62
N ALA A 47 7.76 0.35 1.28
CA ALA A 47 7.14 -0.69 2.10
C ALA A 47 6.18 -1.52 1.25
N THR A 48 6.20 -2.84 1.42
CA THR A 48 5.32 -3.79 0.73
C THR A 48 5.00 -4.99 1.62
N SER A 49 4.06 -5.83 1.18
CA SER A 49 3.76 -7.14 1.79
C SER A 49 3.91 -8.23 0.73
N ALA A 50 5.10 -8.84 0.66
CA ALA A 50 5.50 -9.72 -0.45
C ALA A 50 4.88 -11.13 -0.38
N ASP A 51 3.54 -11.20 -0.41
CA ASP A 51 2.74 -12.42 -0.40
C ASP A 51 1.53 -12.35 -1.35
N TYR A 52 1.61 -11.46 -2.38
CA TYR A 52 0.48 -11.10 -3.23
C TYR A 52 0.84 -11.20 -4.72
N ALA A 53 1.22 -12.42 -5.17
CA ALA A 53 1.55 -12.67 -6.58
C ALA A 53 0.34 -12.35 -7.51
N PRO A 54 0.56 -11.63 -8.63
CA PRO A 54 1.84 -11.29 -9.26
C PRO A 54 2.37 -9.90 -8.89
N PHE A 55 1.77 -9.19 -7.92
CA PHE A 55 2.14 -7.79 -7.60
C PHE A 55 3.41 -7.71 -6.76
N GLU A 56 3.49 -8.44 -5.65
CA GLU A 56 4.67 -8.55 -4.80
C GLU A 56 4.73 -9.92 -4.14
N PHE A 57 5.82 -10.64 -4.35
CA PHE A 57 5.98 -11.99 -3.81
C PHE A 57 7.45 -12.40 -3.73
N HIS A 58 7.71 -13.37 -2.86
CA HIS A 58 9.00 -14.01 -2.75
C HIS A 58 9.15 -15.12 -3.80
N THR A 59 10.31 -15.17 -4.45
CA THR A 59 10.66 -16.28 -5.34
C THR A 59 12.17 -16.48 -5.44
N MET A 60 12.57 -17.68 -5.82
CA MET A 60 13.97 -18.01 -6.07
C MET A 60 14.41 -17.51 -7.45
N VAL A 61 15.40 -16.61 -7.49
CA VAL A 61 16.03 -16.15 -8.73
C VAL A 61 17.53 -16.37 -8.61
N ASP A 62 18.08 -17.21 -9.47
CA ASP A 62 19.49 -17.62 -9.44
C ASP A 62 19.91 -18.21 -8.06
N GLY A 63 19.05 -19.03 -7.47
CA GLY A 63 19.28 -19.69 -6.19
C GLY A 63 19.24 -18.74 -4.97
N LYS A 64 18.74 -17.53 -5.12
CA LYS A 64 18.57 -16.56 -4.02
C LYS A 64 17.12 -16.16 -3.90
N ASP A 65 16.62 -16.08 -2.67
CA ASP A 65 15.31 -15.49 -2.41
C ASP A 65 15.31 -14.02 -2.75
N LYS A 66 14.34 -13.61 -3.57
CA LYS A 66 14.14 -12.21 -3.98
C LYS A 66 12.68 -11.83 -3.90
N ILE A 67 12.43 -10.57 -3.57
CA ILE A 67 11.13 -9.95 -3.71
C ILE A 67 10.99 -9.45 -5.15
N VAL A 68 9.97 -9.93 -5.83
CA VAL A 68 9.64 -9.60 -7.22
C VAL A 68 8.15 -9.29 -7.35
N GLY A 69 7.71 -8.86 -8.53
CA GLY A 69 6.32 -8.56 -8.81
C GLY A 69 6.14 -7.25 -9.55
N SER A 70 4.94 -7.03 -10.10
CA SER A 70 4.63 -5.81 -10.87
C SER A 70 4.73 -4.53 -10.03
N ASP A 71 4.38 -4.58 -8.75
CA ASP A 71 4.54 -3.45 -7.82
C ASP A 71 6.01 -3.18 -7.48
N ILE A 72 6.83 -4.25 -7.45
CA ILE A 72 8.27 -4.12 -7.27
C ILE A 72 8.93 -3.52 -8.52
N ASP A 73 8.46 -3.89 -9.71
CA ASP A 73 8.96 -3.33 -10.97
C ASP A 73 8.49 -1.90 -11.16
N LEU A 74 7.25 -1.56 -10.73
CA LEU A 74 6.76 -0.18 -10.63
C LEU A 74 7.65 0.65 -9.70
N ALA A 75 7.98 0.14 -8.49
CA ALA A 75 8.88 0.81 -7.56
C ALA A 75 10.26 1.09 -8.16
N LYS A 76 10.84 0.10 -8.87
CA LYS A 76 12.13 0.26 -9.57
C LYS A 76 12.05 1.26 -10.72
N ALA A 77 10.95 1.25 -11.50
CA ALA A 77 10.73 2.19 -12.59
C ALA A 77 10.61 3.63 -12.07
N ILE A 78 9.86 3.84 -10.98
CA ILE A 78 9.76 5.13 -10.28
C ILE A 78 11.14 5.59 -9.79
N ALA A 79 11.87 4.74 -9.10
CA ALA A 79 13.20 5.08 -8.60
C ALA A 79 14.16 5.48 -9.73
N LYS A 80 14.10 4.78 -10.87
CA LYS A 80 14.88 5.10 -12.07
C LYS A 80 14.54 6.49 -12.63
N GLU A 81 13.25 6.83 -12.75
CA GLU A 81 12.80 8.14 -13.23
C GLU A 81 13.22 9.26 -12.26
N LEU A 82 13.21 8.99 -10.94
CA LEU A 82 13.69 9.93 -9.92
C LEU A 82 15.23 10.05 -9.85
N GLY A 83 15.98 9.16 -10.53
CA GLY A 83 17.44 9.11 -10.50
C GLY A 83 18.01 8.55 -9.18
N VAL A 84 17.28 7.67 -8.48
CA VAL A 84 17.65 7.07 -7.20
C VAL A 84 17.56 5.54 -7.25
N LYS A 85 17.95 4.84 -6.17
CA LYS A 85 17.79 3.39 -6.03
C LYS A 85 16.53 3.06 -5.24
N ALA A 86 15.77 2.04 -5.64
CA ALA A 86 14.69 1.48 -4.84
C ALA A 86 15.27 0.56 -3.75
N GLU A 87 14.78 0.73 -2.52
CA GLU A 87 15.02 -0.17 -1.39
C GLU A 87 13.67 -0.64 -0.86
N VAL A 88 13.38 -1.93 -1.06
CA VAL A 88 12.08 -2.54 -0.73
C VAL A 88 12.19 -3.26 0.61
N SER A 89 11.22 -3.02 1.50
CA SER A 89 11.09 -3.68 2.80
C SER A 89 9.80 -4.47 2.86
N ASP A 90 9.89 -5.80 3.07
CA ASP A 90 8.75 -6.68 3.27
C ASP A 90 8.28 -6.67 4.72
N MET A 91 6.95 -6.69 4.90
CA MET A 91 6.28 -6.79 6.20
C MET A 91 4.86 -7.32 6.04
N ASN A 92 4.14 -7.56 7.16
CA ASN A 92 2.72 -7.89 7.07
C ASN A 92 1.90 -6.71 6.56
N PHE A 93 0.91 -6.96 5.70
CA PHE A 93 0.08 -5.94 5.04
C PHE A 93 -0.50 -4.90 6.01
N ASN A 94 -1.03 -5.34 7.15
CA ASN A 94 -1.59 -4.47 8.18
C ASN A 94 -0.57 -3.52 8.83
N THR A 95 0.72 -3.69 8.57
CA THR A 95 1.80 -2.82 9.08
C THR A 95 2.42 -1.92 8.01
N VAL A 96 2.12 -2.14 6.74
CA VAL A 96 2.67 -1.39 5.60
C VAL A 96 2.39 0.12 5.76
N LEU A 97 1.13 0.50 5.91
CA LEU A 97 0.76 1.92 6.10
C LEU A 97 1.27 2.51 7.43
N ALA A 98 1.39 1.67 8.47
CA ALA A 98 1.97 2.13 9.73
C ALA A 98 3.45 2.51 9.57
N SER A 99 4.23 1.72 8.79
CA SER A 99 5.63 2.02 8.51
C SER A 99 5.83 3.34 7.77
N LEU A 100 4.90 3.67 6.87
CA LEU A 100 4.86 4.95 6.16
C LEU A 100 4.62 6.11 7.14
N LYS A 101 3.63 5.98 8.03
CA LYS A 101 3.31 6.97 9.07
C LYS A 101 4.48 7.21 10.05
N GLU A 102 5.26 6.16 10.33
CA GLU A 102 6.45 6.22 11.19
C GLU A 102 7.69 6.78 10.48
N GLY A 103 7.61 7.11 9.19
CA GLY A 103 8.74 7.60 8.38
C GLY A 103 9.82 6.55 8.11
N LYS A 104 9.48 5.26 8.23
CA LYS A 104 10.39 4.15 7.91
C LYS A 104 10.45 3.88 6.41
N ALA A 105 9.40 4.25 5.67
CA ALA A 105 9.30 4.20 4.22
C ALA A 105 8.91 5.57 3.67
N ASP A 106 9.28 5.85 2.42
CA ASP A 106 8.90 7.04 1.67
C ASP A 106 7.58 6.79 0.93
N LEU A 107 7.37 5.57 0.44
CA LEU A 107 6.18 5.10 -0.27
C LEU A 107 5.71 3.75 0.28
N ALA A 108 4.43 3.49 0.15
CA ALA A 108 3.87 2.14 0.28
C ALA A 108 3.25 1.73 -1.06
N ILE A 109 3.79 0.64 -1.65
CA ILE A 109 3.33 0.03 -2.90
C ILE A 109 3.09 -1.45 -2.59
N SER A 110 1.83 -1.86 -2.53
CA SER A 110 1.42 -3.20 -2.09
C SER A 110 -0.05 -3.46 -2.43
N ALA A 111 -0.43 -3.29 -3.69
CA ALA A 111 -1.82 -3.44 -4.14
C ALA A 111 -2.82 -2.68 -3.24
N ILE A 112 -2.48 -1.45 -2.80
CA ILE A 112 -3.21 -0.72 -1.78
C ILE A 112 -4.36 0.06 -2.39
N SER A 113 -5.58 -0.22 -1.96
CA SER A 113 -6.77 0.56 -2.31
C SER A 113 -6.80 1.90 -1.57
N ALA A 114 -7.08 3.00 -2.30
CA ALA A 114 -7.13 4.34 -1.75
C ALA A 114 -8.50 4.66 -1.13
N THR A 115 -8.89 3.94 -0.05
CA THR A 115 -10.18 4.14 0.60
C THR A 115 -10.29 5.51 1.26
N ASP A 116 -11.51 6.01 1.45
CA ASP A 116 -11.75 7.29 2.12
C ASP A 116 -11.20 7.33 3.54
N GLU A 117 -11.22 6.20 4.28
CA GLU A 117 -10.61 6.09 5.60
C GLU A 117 -9.09 6.29 5.52
N ARG A 118 -8.43 5.61 4.57
CA ARG A 118 -6.97 5.72 4.36
C ARG A 118 -6.56 7.12 3.89
N LYS A 119 -7.37 7.75 3.01
CA LYS A 119 -7.16 9.12 2.53
C LYS A 119 -7.18 10.17 3.66
N GLN A 120 -7.81 9.89 4.79
CA GLN A 120 -7.75 10.78 5.96
C GLN A 120 -6.33 10.87 6.57
N GLN A 121 -5.55 9.79 6.46
CA GLN A 121 -4.23 9.68 7.09
C GLN A 121 -3.05 9.73 6.13
N PHE A 122 -3.28 9.43 4.85
CA PHE A 122 -2.26 9.33 3.81
C PHE A 122 -2.69 10.11 2.56
N ASP A 123 -1.73 10.54 1.77
CA ASP A 123 -1.96 10.96 0.39
C ASP A 123 -1.80 9.75 -0.52
N PHE A 124 -2.44 9.79 -1.70
CA PHE A 124 -2.40 8.71 -2.67
C PHE A 124 -2.14 9.27 -4.07
N THR A 125 -1.46 8.51 -4.89
CA THR A 125 -1.36 8.79 -6.31
C THR A 125 -2.69 8.59 -7.03
N ASP A 126 -2.72 8.92 -8.31
CA ASP A 126 -3.73 8.39 -9.23
C ASP A 126 -3.65 6.84 -9.23
N ASN A 127 -4.78 6.21 -9.56
CA ASN A 127 -4.86 4.76 -9.59
C ASN A 127 -4.00 4.20 -10.73
N TYR A 128 -3.29 3.09 -10.46
CA TYR A 128 -2.48 2.41 -11.48
C TYR A 128 -3.07 1.07 -11.94
N TYR A 129 -3.97 0.46 -11.15
CA TYR A 129 -4.65 -0.79 -11.50
C TYR A 129 -6.01 -0.90 -10.81
N ASN A 130 -6.97 -1.63 -11.41
CA ASN A 130 -8.32 -1.78 -10.85
C ASN A 130 -8.91 -3.17 -11.18
N PRO A 131 -8.53 -4.24 -10.48
CA PRO A 131 -9.09 -5.57 -10.65
C PRO A 131 -10.40 -5.74 -9.87
N PRO A 132 -11.38 -6.53 -10.38
CA PRO A 132 -12.58 -6.87 -9.62
C PRO A 132 -12.25 -7.84 -8.47
N GLN A 133 -13.06 -7.78 -7.41
CA GLN A 133 -13.02 -8.71 -6.29
C GLN A 133 -13.74 -10.02 -6.63
N VAL A 134 -13.19 -11.13 -6.17
CA VAL A 134 -13.76 -12.47 -6.39
C VAL A 134 -13.68 -13.32 -5.14
N VAL A 135 -14.48 -14.39 -5.13
CA VAL A 135 -14.51 -15.39 -4.05
C VAL A 135 -13.83 -16.67 -4.53
N ILE A 136 -12.80 -17.13 -3.84
CA ILE A 136 -12.15 -18.42 -4.09
C ILE A 136 -12.78 -19.48 -3.18
N ILE A 137 -13.10 -20.64 -3.75
CA ILE A 137 -13.58 -21.83 -3.04
C ILE A 137 -12.80 -23.07 -3.49
N ASN A 138 -12.90 -24.15 -2.73
CA ASN A 138 -12.48 -25.46 -3.21
C ASN A 138 -13.50 -26.02 -4.20
N LYS A 139 -13.05 -26.56 -5.34
CA LYS A 139 -13.90 -27.12 -6.44
C LYS A 139 -14.90 -28.16 -5.96
N LYS A 140 -14.56 -28.96 -4.94
CA LYS A 140 -15.48 -29.97 -4.35
C LYS A 140 -16.74 -29.33 -3.76
N ASN A 141 -16.71 -28.03 -3.44
CA ASN A 141 -17.82 -27.30 -2.85
C ASN A 141 -18.60 -26.47 -3.88
N LYS A 142 -18.31 -26.59 -5.18
CA LYS A 142 -18.93 -25.80 -6.25
C LYS A 142 -20.47 -25.82 -6.20
N GLU A 143 -21.05 -26.99 -5.93
CA GLU A 143 -22.50 -27.16 -5.87
C GLU A 143 -23.10 -26.72 -4.51
N ILE A 144 -22.25 -26.46 -3.52
CA ILE A 144 -22.66 -26.04 -2.18
C ILE A 144 -22.65 -24.51 -2.06
N TYR A 145 -21.61 -23.85 -2.60
CA TYR A 145 -21.41 -22.40 -2.49
C TYR A 145 -21.66 -21.73 -3.85
N ARG A 146 -22.93 -21.40 -4.17
CA ARG A 146 -23.36 -20.83 -5.44
C ARG A 146 -23.70 -19.35 -5.37
N ASN A 147 -23.96 -18.84 -4.17
CA ASN A 147 -24.29 -17.46 -3.90
C ASN A 147 -23.83 -17.05 -2.50
N ALA A 148 -23.85 -15.75 -2.21
CA ALA A 148 -23.39 -15.19 -0.94
C ALA A 148 -24.11 -15.80 0.29
N ASN A 149 -25.39 -16.17 0.19
CA ASN A 149 -26.15 -16.73 1.31
C ASN A 149 -25.66 -18.15 1.70
N ASP A 150 -25.08 -18.89 0.77
CA ASP A 150 -24.55 -20.24 1.04
C ASP A 150 -23.33 -20.20 1.94
N LEU A 151 -22.69 -19.02 2.08
CA LEU A 151 -21.56 -18.78 2.98
C LEU A 151 -22.01 -18.36 4.40
N LYS A 152 -23.32 -18.26 4.66
CA LYS A 152 -23.82 -17.95 6.00
C LYS A 152 -23.33 -18.99 7.02
N ASP A 153 -22.88 -18.54 8.17
CA ASP A 153 -22.29 -19.34 9.25
C ASP A 153 -21.01 -20.11 8.88
N LYS A 154 -20.43 -19.85 7.68
CA LYS A 154 -19.15 -20.41 7.24
C LYS A 154 -17.99 -19.47 7.54
N ASN A 155 -16.82 -20.05 7.77
CA ASN A 155 -15.58 -19.30 7.91
C ASN A 155 -15.16 -18.79 6.52
N VAL A 156 -15.03 -17.47 6.36
CA VAL A 156 -14.54 -16.83 5.13
C VAL A 156 -13.30 -16.01 5.45
N GLY A 157 -12.22 -16.28 4.73
CA GLY A 157 -10.93 -15.65 4.90
C GLY A 157 -10.85 -14.27 4.25
N ALA A 158 -10.14 -13.34 4.91
CA ALA A 158 -9.65 -12.11 4.32
C ALA A 158 -8.29 -11.76 4.91
N GLN A 159 -7.43 -11.10 4.14
CA GLN A 159 -6.14 -10.64 4.66
C GLN A 159 -6.35 -9.53 5.69
N LYS A 160 -5.63 -9.61 6.79
CA LYS A 160 -5.77 -8.66 7.90
C LYS A 160 -5.40 -7.23 7.48
N GLY A 161 -6.31 -6.30 7.73
CA GLY A 161 -6.16 -4.88 7.37
C GLY A 161 -6.51 -4.55 5.92
N SER A 162 -6.98 -5.53 5.13
CA SER A 162 -7.40 -5.33 3.74
C SER A 162 -8.86 -4.86 3.63
N ILE A 163 -9.23 -4.36 2.44
CA ILE A 163 -10.63 -4.02 2.14
C ILE A 163 -11.53 -5.25 2.09
N GLN A 164 -10.97 -6.43 1.83
CA GLN A 164 -11.69 -7.69 1.77
C GLN A 164 -12.33 -8.06 3.12
N GLU A 165 -11.77 -7.61 4.25
CA GLU A 165 -12.44 -7.78 5.56
C GLU A 165 -13.82 -7.09 5.57
N GLU A 166 -13.91 -5.88 5.00
CA GLU A 166 -15.17 -5.14 4.93
C GLU A 166 -16.12 -5.76 3.90
N LEU A 167 -15.61 -6.23 2.76
CA LEU A 167 -16.42 -6.95 1.77
C LEU A 167 -17.07 -8.20 2.35
N VAL A 168 -16.34 -8.98 3.14
CA VAL A 168 -16.91 -10.16 3.83
C VAL A 168 -18.04 -9.74 4.76
N LYS A 169 -17.88 -8.68 5.56
CA LYS A 169 -18.90 -8.22 6.51
C LYS A 169 -20.15 -7.67 5.82
N THR A 170 -19.95 -6.93 4.73
CA THR A 170 -21.03 -6.17 4.08
C THR A 170 -21.74 -6.94 2.97
N GLN A 171 -21.01 -7.73 2.20
CA GLN A 171 -21.53 -8.42 1.04
C GLN A 171 -21.75 -9.93 1.24
N LEU A 172 -20.98 -10.59 2.12
CA LEU A 172 -21.18 -12.00 2.48
C LEU A 172 -21.86 -12.09 3.85
N LYS A 173 -23.05 -11.48 3.96
CA LYS A 173 -23.77 -11.30 5.23
C LYS A 173 -24.02 -12.62 5.94
N GLY A 174 -23.59 -12.66 7.20
CA GLY A 174 -23.71 -13.84 8.06
C GLY A 174 -22.55 -14.83 7.94
N ALA A 175 -21.59 -14.62 7.03
CA ALA A 175 -20.33 -15.33 7.06
C ALA A 175 -19.51 -14.96 8.32
N LYS A 176 -18.71 -15.90 8.81
CA LYS A 176 -17.78 -15.68 9.91
C LYS A 176 -16.43 -15.24 9.33
N LEU A 177 -16.12 -13.96 9.45
CA LEU A 177 -14.83 -13.42 9.01
C LEU A 177 -13.69 -14.07 9.83
N VAL A 178 -12.69 -14.59 9.11
CA VAL A 178 -11.42 -15.07 9.67
C VAL A 178 -10.31 -14.24 9.03
N THR A 179 -9.62 -13.44 9.84
CA THR A 179 -8.52 -12.61 9.35
C THR A 179 -7.20 -13.37 9.43
N ILE A 180 -6.43 -13.36 8.35
CA ILE A 180 -5.15 -14.06 8.23
C ILE A 180 -4.08 -13.08 7.74
N ASP A 181 -2.89 -13.14 8.33
CA ASP A 181 -1.83 -12.17 8.03
C ASP A 181 -1.26 -12.33 6.61
N LYS A 182 -1.20 -13.57 6.08
CA LYS A 182 -0.57 -13.90 4.80
C LYS A 182 -1.51 -14.64 3.86
N VAL A 183 -1.61 -14.16 2.60
CA VAL A 183 -2.52 -14.74 1.59
C VAL A 183 -2.22 -16.20 1.28
N PRO A 184 -0.97 -16.67 1.12
CA PRO A 184 -0.69 -18.09 0.92
C PRO A 184 -1.31 -18.98 2.00
N ASN A 185 -1.34 -18.53 3.25
CA ASN A 185 -1.97 -19.31 4.33
C ASN A 185 -3.48 -19.40 4.15
N MET A 186 -4.15 -18.33 3.68
CA MET A 186 -5.59 -18.40 3.36
C MET A 186 -5.87 -19.40 2.26
N ILE A 187 -5.04 -19.47 1.23
CA ILE A 187 -5.15 -20.42 0.12
C ILE A 187 -5.03 -21.87 0.64
N VAL A 188 -4.07 -22.14 1.51
CA VAL A 188 -3.91 -23.44 2.17
C VAL A 188 -5.15 -23.80 3.00
N GLU A 189 -5.68 -22.87 3.77
CA GLU A 189 -6.87 -23.05 4.61
C GLU A 189 -8.14 -23.35 3.78
N VAL A 190 -8.32 -22.69 2.62
CA VAL A 190 -9.42 -23.02 1.68
C VAL A 190 -9.22 -24.42 1.08
N ASN A 191 -8.00 -24.78 0.71
CA ASN A 191 -7.66 -26.08 0.15
C ASN A 191 -7.95 -27.21 1.15
N GLN A 192 -7.60 -27.01 2.41
CA GLN A 192 -7.82 -27.97 3.50
C GLN A 192 -9.28 -28.01 3.99
N GLY A 193 -10.05 -26.93 3.73
CA GLY A 193 -11.48 -26.83 4.10
C GLY A 193 -11.73 -26.27 5.50
N SER A 194 -10.72 -25.70 6.18
CA SER A 194 -10.89 -24.93 7.42
C SER A 194 -11.53 -23.55 7.14
N LEU A 195 -11.26 -22.98 5.96
CA LEU A 195 -12.04 -21.90 5.36
C LEU A 195 -12.96 -22.45 4.27
N ALA A 196 -14.21 -22.00 4.25
CA ALA A 196 -15.16 -22.31 3.17
C ALA A 196 -14.81 -21.54 1.88
N ALA A 197 -14.32 -20.33 2.04
CA ALA A 197 -13.97 -19.40 0.96
C ALA A 197 -12.95 -18.35 1.44
N THR A 198 -12.37 -17.62 0.48
CA THR A 198 -11.64 -16.37 0.73
C THR A 198 -11.95 -15.34 -0.34
N VAL A 199 -11.82 -14.05 -0.02
CA VAL A 199 -12.00 -12.93 -0.95
C VAL A 199 -10.65 -12.33 -1.29
N VAL A 200 -10.38 -12.18 -2.58
CA VAL A 200 -9.19 -11.51 -3.13
C VAL A 200 -9.54 -10.88 -4.48
N GLU A 201 -8.65 -10.09 -5.07
CA GLU A 201 -8.80 -9.62 -6.44
C GLU A 201 -8.64 -10.76 -7.46
N LYS A 202 -9.31 -10.60 -8.60
CA LYS A 202 -9.34 -11.62 -9.65
C LYS A 202 -7.96 -12.04 -10.13
N THR A 203 -7.05 -11.08 -10.34
CA THR A 203 -5.67 -11.36 -10.79
C THR A 203 -4.91 -12.22 -9.78
N ILE A 204 -5.10 -11.96 -8.49
CA ILE A 204 -4.55 -12.78 -7.40
C ILE A 204 -5.15 -14.17 -7.41
N ALA A 205 -6.49 -14.25 -7.54
CA ALA A 205 -7.19 -15.53 -7.59
C ALA A 205 -6.67 -16.40 -8.74
N GLU A 206 -6.51 -15.83 -9.93
CA GLU A 206 -6.02 -16.53 -11.12
C GLU A 206 -4.59 -17.06 -10.90
N SER A 207 -3.69 -16.25 -10.33
CA SER A 207 -2.32 -16.64 -10.01
C SER A 207 -2.27 -17.84 -9.03
N TYR A 208 -3.06 -17.77 -7.94
CA TYR A 208 -3.08 -18.88 -6.97
C TYR A 208 -3.78 -20.13 -7.47
N ILE A 209 -4.86 -19.99 -8.26
CA ILE A 209 -5.59 -21.13 -8.84
C ILE A 209 -4.73 -21.88 -9.85
N ALA A 210 -3.90 -21.20 -10.62
CA ALA A 210 -2.95 -21.84 -11.53
C ALA A 210 -2.02 -22.83 -10.81
N GLN A 211 -1.67 -22.53 -9.55
CA GLN A 211 -0.80 -23.35 -8.71
C GLN A 211 -1.58 -24.36 -7.81
N ASN A 212 -2.90 -24.17 -7.66
CA ASN A 212 -3.76 -24.96 -6.79
C ASN A 212 -4.97 -25.49 -7.57
N PRO A 213 -4.82 -26.60 -8.31
CA PRO A 213 -5.83 -27.09 -9.25
C PRO A 213 -7.18 -27.48 -8.60
N ASP A 214 -7.21 -27.67 -7.28
CA ASP A 214 -8.42 -27.94 -6.52
C ASP A 214 -9.23 -26.68 -6.16
N LEU A 215 -8.70 -25.51 -6.43
CA LEU A 215 -9.38 -24.23 -6.20
C LEU A 215 -10.05 -23.69 -7.46
N MET A 216 -11.04 -22.83 -7.26
CA MET A 216 -11.72 -22.11 -8.34
C MET A 216 -12.29 -20.78 -7.85
N ILE A 217 -12.52 -19.87 -8.78
CA ILE A 217 -13.39 -18.71 -8.53
C ILE A 217 -14.84 -19.20 -8.48
N ALA A 218 -15.54 -18.86 -7.41
CA ALA A 218 -16.97 -19.17 -7.25
C ALA A 218 -17.83 -18.29 -8.14
N ASP A 219 -19.02 -18.79 -8.51
CA ASP A 219 -20.04 -17.98 -9.18
C ASP A 219 -20.83 -17.14 -8.14
N ILE A 220 -20.09 -16.33 -7.39
CA ILE A 220 -20.59 -15.41 -6.37
C ILE A 220 -20.16 -14.00 -6.76
N SER A 221 -21.12 -13.19 -7.20
CA SER A 221 -20.86 -11.80 -7.57
C SER A 221 -20.69 -10.94 -6.33
N LEU A 222 -19.67 -10.09 -6.35
CA LEU A 222 -19.46 -9.01 -5.40
C LEU A 222 -19.70 -7.68 -6.13
N GLU A 223 -20.36 -6.74 -5.47
CA GLU A 223 -20.57 -5.40 -6.02
C GLU A 223 -19.26 -4.61 -5.94
N PRO A 224 -18.83 -3.95 -7.03
CA PRO A 224 -17.63 -3.11 -7.01
C PRO A 224 -17.78 -1.98 -5.99
N ALA A 225 -16.73 -1.76 -5.19
CA ALA A 225 -16.65 -0.57 -4.34
C ALA A 225 -15.94 0.58 -5.08
N PRO A 226 -16.31 1.84 -4.82
CA PRO A 226 -15.74 2.99 -5.54
C PRO A 226 -14.22 3.13 -5.42
N ASP A 227 -13.66 2.59 -4.33
CA ASP A 227 -12.27 2.81 -3.91
C ASP A 227 -11.45 1.52 -3.90
N GLU A 228 -11.74 0.55 -4.80
CA GLU A 228 -11.01 -0.72 -4.88
C GLU A 228 -9.68 -0.61 -5.65
N ALA A 229 -9.57 0.39 -6.52
CA ALA A 229 -8.41 0.56 -7.37
C ALA A 229 -7.12 0.80 -6.57
N PHE A 230 -6.02 0.22 -7.06
CA PHE A 230 -4.71 0.33 -6.45
C PHE A 230 -4.07 1.69 -6.71
N ALA A 231 -3.49 2.27 -5.67
CA ALA A 231 -2.72 3.50 -5.73
C ALA A 231 -1.50 3.41 -4.78
N ILE A 232 -0.50 4.22 -5.04
CA ILE A 232 0.66 4.34 -4.17
C ILE A 232 0.30 5.25 -3.00
N ALA A 233 0.52 4.79 -1.77
CA ALA A 233 0.32 5.62 -0.59
C ALA A 233 1.60 6.40 -0.24
N LEU A 234 1.39 7.66 0.16
CA LEU A 234 2.42 8.61 0.58
C LEU A 234 2.10 9.17 1.98
N PRO A 235 3.10 9.66 2.72
CA PRO A 235 2.82 10.46 3.91
C PRO A 235 1.93 11.65 3.58
N LYS A 236 1.13 12.12 4.54
CA LYS A 236 0.33 13.35 4.35
C LYS A 236 1.21 14.55 4.02
N GLU A 237 0.62 15.51 3.27
CA GLU A 237 1.27 16.76 2.85
C GLU A 237 2.46 16.50 1.88
N SER A 238 2.29 15.50 0.98
CA SER A 238 3.29 15.08 -0.01
C SER A 238 3.00 15.58 -1.43
N SER A 239 2.40 16.77 -1.59
CA SER A 239 1.83 17.23 -2.87
C SER A 239 2.82 17.25 -4.03
N GLN A 240 4.09 17.63 -3.78
CA GLN A 240 5.13 17.65 -4.81
C GLN A 240 5.53 16.25 -5.24
N LEU A 241 5.74 15.34 -4.27
CA LEU A 241 6.05 13.95 -4.54
C LEU A 241 4.88 13.26 -5.26
N GLN A 242 3.65 13.47 -4.79
CA GLN A 242 2.44 12.93 -5.43
C GLN A 242 2.33 13.36 -6.90
N LYS A 243 2.53 14.65 -7.19
CA LYS A 243 2.50 15.18 -8.56
C LYS A 243 3.54 14.54 -9.45
N GLU A 244 4.77 14.39 -8.97
CA GLU A 244 5.86 13.73 -9.71
C GLU A 244 5.53 12.26 -9.99
N LEU A 245 5.03 11.53 -8.97
CA LEU A 245 4.64 10.13 -9.12
C LEU A 245 3.49 9.96 -10.11
N ASN A 246 2.48 10.84 -10.07
CA ASN A 246 1.37 10.78 -11.02
C ASN A 246 1.83 10.98 -12.47
N GLN A 247 2.83 11.85 -12.71
CA GLN A 247 3.42 12.01 -14.04
C GLN A 247 4.16 10.74 -14.49
N ILE A 248 4.89 10.09 -13.58
CA ILE A 248 5.60 8.85 -13.86
C ILE A 248 4.60 7.71 -14.12
N ILE A 249 3.58 7.55 -13.27
CA ILE A 249 2.53 6.54 -13.44
C ILE A 249 1.83 6.73 -14.79
N LYS A 250 1.44 7.97 -15.11
CA LYS A 250 0.81 8.28 -16.40
C LYS A 250 1.69 7.87 -17.57
N LYS A 251 2.98 8.20 -17.53
CA LYS A 251 3.95 7.83 -18.57
C LYS A 251 4.03 6.31 -18.73
N LEU A 252 4.18 5.58 -17.62
CA LEU A 252 4.29 4.11 -17.63
C LEU A 252 3.01 3.46 -18.18
N ASN A 253 1.84 4.00 -17.83
CA ASN A 253 0.56 3.50 -18.35
C ASN A 253 0.39 3.81 -19.84
N ASP A 254 0.72 5.03 -20.28
CA ASP A 254 0.67 5.42 -21.72
C ASP A 254 1.60 4.54 -22.56
N GLU A 255 2.71 4.06 -21.99
CA GLU A 255 3.66 3.14 -22.62
C GLU A 255 3.28 1.65 -22.50
N GLY A 256 2.17 1.30 -21.79
CA GLY A 256 1.73 -0.07 -21.54
C GLY A 256 2.68 -0.86 -20.62
N LYS A 257 3.53 -0.15 -19.85
CA LYS A 257 4.57 -0.80 -19.04
C LYS A 257 4.01 -1.55 -17.84
N PHE A 258 2.91 -1.08 -17.25
CA PHE A 258 2.35 -1.74 -16.09
C PHE A 258 1.70 -3.08 -16.46
N GLU A 259 0.99 -3.15 -17.58
CA GLU A 259 0.47 -4.40 -18.13
C GLU A 259 1.59 -5.39 -18.47
N GLU A 260 2.70 -4.89 -19.04
CA GLU A 260 3.89 -5.70 -19.29
C GLU A 260 4.47 -6.27 -17.99
N PHE A 261 4.56 -5.47 -16.91
CA PHE A 261 5.01 -5.93 -15.59
C PHE A 261 4.09 -7.02 -15.04
N ILE A 262 2.77 -6.85 -15.10
CA ILE A 262 1.81 -7.86 -14.65
C ILE A 262 2.00 -9.17 -15.43
N GLN A 263 2.07 -9.10 -16.76
CA GLN A 263 2.24 -10.29 -17.58
C GLN A 263 3.54 -11.04 -17.25
N GLN A 264 4.68 -10.33 -17.19
CA GLN A 264 5.98 -10.93 -16.87
C GLN A 264 5.99 -11.59 -15.49
N ASN A 265 5.36 -10.95 -14.51
CA ASN A 265 5.34 -11.47 -13.15
C ASN A 265 4.30 -12.58 -12.95
N ASN A 266 3.22 -12.65 -13.74
CA ASN A 266 2.35 -13.82 -13.81
C ASN A 266 3.13 -15.05 -14.33
N GLU A 267 3.84 -14.90 -15.46
CA GLU A 267 4.67 -15.96 -16.01
C GLU A 267 5.77 -16.43 -15.03
N LEU A 268 6.34 -15.50 -14.26
CA LEU A 268 7.34 -15.82 -13.25
C LEU A 268 6.72 -16.59 -12.09
N ALA A 269 5.56 -16.17 -11.58
CA ALA A 269 4.85 -16.84 -10.50
C ALA A 269 4.43 -18.28 -10.87
N GLU A 270 3.98 -18.49 -12.11
CA GLU A 270 3.64 -19.82 -12.62
C GLU A 270 4.86 -20.75 -12.71
N LYS A 271 6.01 -20.25 -13.21
CA LYS A 271 7.24 -21.05 -13.35
C LYS A 271 7.80 -21.48 -11.99
N THR A 272 7.80 -20.59 -11.02
CA THR A 272 8.39 -20.87 -9.69
C THR A 272 7.50 -21.73 -8.81
N ALA A 273 6.23 -21.88 -9.14
CA ALA A 273 5.34 -22.83 -8.49
C ALA A 273 5.51 -24.28 -8.98
N ALA A 274 6.11 -24.45 -10.15
CA ALA A 274 6.34 -25.76 -10.78
C ALA A 274 7.68 -26.43 -10.37
N GLU A 275 8.56 -25.68 -9.70
CA GLU A 275 9.85 -26.13 -9.15
C GLU A 275 9.71 -26.56 -7.68
#